data_db544d67725f4ad96bce394ba246c61d
#
_entry.id   db544d67725f4ad96bce394ba246c61d
#
_cell.length_a   1.000
_cell.length_b   1.000
_cell.length_c   1.000
_cell.angle_alpha   90.00
_cell.angle_beta   90.00
_cell.angle_gamma   90.00
#
_symmetry.space_group_name_H-M   'P 1'
#
loop_
_entity.id
_entity.type
_entity.pdbx_description
1 polymer ?
#
loop_
_entity_poly.entity_id
_entity_poly.type
_entity_poly.pdbx_seq_one_letter_code
_entity_poly.pdbx_strand_id
1 'polypeptide(L)'
;AIDAKNNNAEISDDVLTALIKMGFERSEIQTLNYNIYPEYDYSYGRSTLKGYFASQQIIIKTNDFDKVAGVIDAGVDAGAILQSINFELSQLKQNEYKAEALKMAAEDAKIKAGAIASGSGKRLGRLVSTANNDFYYPGPLNYYSGSAESSVMDVKRVAVNIAPSDMKVTASINVQYKLGFF
;
A
#
# COMPACT_ATOMS: atom_id res chain seq x y z
N ALA A 1 -20.13 11.70 -25.60
CA ALA A 1 -20.20 10.62 -24.58
C ALA A 1 -19.74 9.28 -25.16
N ILE A 2 -20.27 8.88 -26.31
CA ILE A 2 -19.94 7.58 -26.92
C ILE A 2 -18.43 7.52 -27.25
N ASP A 3 -17.89 8.55 -27.87
CA ASP A 3 -16.45 8.60 -28.24
C ASP A 3 -15.56 8.57 -27.01
N ALA A 4 -15.90 9.32 -25.97
CA ALA A 4 -15.17 9.29 -24.71
C ALA A 4 -15.17 7.89 -24.06
N LYS A 5 -16.32 7.22 -24.09
CA LYS A 5 -16.44 5.83 -23.64
C LYS A 5 -15.58 4.89 -24.46
N ASN A 6 -15.62 5.01 -25.79
CA ASN A 6 -14.89 4.11 -26.70
C ASN A 6 -13.39 4.30 -26.53
N ASN A 7 -12.89 5.55 -26.50
CA ASN A 7 -11.46 5.83 -26.26
C ASN A 7 -10.99 5.28 -24.92
N ASN A 8 -11.79 5.44 -23.85
CA ASN A 8 -11.43 4.89 -22.54
C ASN A 8 -11.41 3.36 -22.55
N ALA A 9 -12.34 2.72 -23.27
CA ALA A 9 -12.38 1.27 -23.41
C ALA A 9 -11.17 0.75 -24.21
N GLU A 10 -10.74 1.43 -25.28
CA GLU A 10 -9.56 1.07 -26.08
C GLU A 10 -8.28 1.10 -25.21
N ILE A 11 -8.03 2.21 -24.49
CA ILE A 11 -6.90 2.31 -23.58
C ILE A 11 -6.93 1.20 -22.52
N SER A 12 -8.10 0.94 -21.95
CA SER A 12 -8.27 -0.13 -20.98
C SER A 12 -7.96 -1.52 -21.51
N ASP A 13 -8.45 -1.82 -22.71
CA ASP A 13 -8.22 -3.11 -23.34
C ASP A 13 -6.76 -3.31 -23.71
N ASP A 14 -6.07 -2.26 -24.15
CA ASP A 14 -4.63 -2.29 -24.44
C ASP A 14 -3.83 -2.55 -23.16
N VAL A 15 -4.12 -1.85 -22.06
CA VAL A 15 -3.51 -2.11 -20.75
C VAL A 15 -3.76 -3.55 -20.30
N LEU A 16 -5.00 -4.01 -20.33
CA LEU A 16 -5.37 -5.36 -19.89
C LEU A 16 -4.67 -6.43 -20.77
N THR A 17 -4.62 -6.22 -22.08
CA THR A 17 -3.96 -7.14 -23.00
C THR A 17 -2.46 -7.21 -22.72
N ALA A 18 -1.80 -6.09 -22.47
CA ALA A 18 -0.38 -6.06 -22.12
C ALA A 18 -0.11 -6.78 -20.80
N LEU A 19 -0.93 -6.55 -19.76
CA LEU A 19 -0.80 -7.20 -18.45
C LEU A 19 -0.99 -8.73 -18.55
N ILE A 20 -1.97 -9.20 -19.29
CA ILE A 20 -2.19 -10.64 -19.51
C ILE A 20 -0.98 -11.27 -20.22
N LYS A 21 -0.41 -10.61 -21.25
CA LYS A 21 0.81 -11.06 -21.93
C LYS A 21 2.02 -11.14 -21.00
N MET A 22 2.08 -10.28 -19.96
CA MET A 22 3.10 -10.31 -18.91
C MET A 22 2.86 -11.39 -17.85
N GLY A 23 1.77 -12.17 -17.98
CA GLY A 23 1.43 -13.27 -17.09
C GLY A 23 0.70 -12.81 -15.80
N PHE A 24 0.01 -11.67 -15.82
CA PHE A 24 -0.90 -11.29 -14.73
C PHE A 24 -2.21 -12.07 -14.84
N GLU A 25 -2.71 -12.52 -13.70
CA GLU A 25 -4.04 -13.12 -13.61
C GLU A 25 -5.12 -12.03 -13.48
N ARG A 26 -6.33 -12.35 -13.91
CA ARG A 26 -7.49 -11.45 -13.75
C ARG A 26 -7.74 -11.04 -12.29
N SER A 27 -7.42 -11.91 -11.34
CA SER A 27 -7.54 -11.66 -9.89
C SER A 27 -6.60 -10.58 -9.38
N GLU A 28 -5.48 -10.33 -10.06
CA GLU A 28 -4.49 -9.29 -9.73
C GLU A 28 -4.86 -7.92 -10.30
N ILE A 29 -5.86 -7.87 -11.19
CA ILE A 29 -6.28 -6.66 -11.90
C ILE A 29 -7.70 -6.30 -11.47
N GLN A 30 -7.87 -5.13 -10.87
CA GLN A 30 -9.16 -4.63 -10.39
C GLN A 30 -9.50 -3.33 -11.09
N THR A 31 -10.72 -3.22 -11.60
CA THR A 31 -11.25 -1.97 -12.15
C THR A 31 -12.13 -1.29 -11.12
N LEU A 32 -11.85 -0.03 -10.84
CA LEU A 32 -12.61 0.80 -9.92
C LEU A 32 -13.07 2.09 -10.62
N ASN A 33 -14.13 2.69 -10.08
CA ASN A 33 -14.53 4.07 -10.36
C ASN A 33 -14.66 4.41 -11.87
N TYR A 34 -15.46 3.62 -12.59
CA TYR A 34 -15.79 3.99 -13.96
C TYR A 34 -16.82 5.14 -13.96
N ASN A 35 -16.44 6.28 -14.55
CA ASN A 35 -17.28 7.48 -14.61
C ASN A 35 -17.25 8.12 -16.00
N ILE A 36 -18.39 8.67 -16.41
CA ILE A 36 -18.49 9.52 -17.58
C ILE A 36 -19.18 10.82 -17.14
N TYR A 37 -18.56 11.96 -17.42
CA TYR A 37 -19.10 13.26 -17.05
C TYR A 37 -18.90 14.29 -18.16
N PRO A 38 -19.80 15.30 -18.28
CA PRO A 38 -19.66 16.36 -19.23
C PRO A 38 -18.52 17.32 -18.81
N GLU A 39 -17.74 17.78 -19.78
CA GLU A 39 -16.75 18.83 -19.62
C GLU A 39 -17.30 20.14 -20.19
N TYR A 40 -17.28 21.21 -19.39
CA TYR A 40 -17.75 22.53 -19.77
C TYR A 40 -16.62 23.53 -19.85
N ASP A 41 -16.66 24.39 -20.86
CA ASP A 41 -15.86 25.59 -20.93
C ASP A 41 -16.62 26.75 -20.27
N TYR A 42 -15.96 27.42 -19.33
CA TYR A 42 -16.49 28.56 -18.57
C TYR A 42 -15.89 29.91 -19.03
N SER A 43 -15.35 29.96 -20.23
CA SER A 43 -14.79 31.19 -20.79
C SER A 43 -15.87 32.26 -21.02
N TYR A 44 -15.50 33.51 -20.79
CA TYR A 44 -16.37 34.67 -21.02
C TYR A 44 -17.70 34.70 -20.28
N GLY A 45 -17.77 34.09 -19.08
CA GLY A 45 -18.96 34.08 -18.25
C GLY A 45 -20.13 33.22 -18.80
N ARG A 46 -19.88 32.36 -19.77
CA ARG A 46 -20.84 31.40 -20.33
C ARG A 46 -20.33 29.98 -20.07
N SER A 47 -21.29 29.08 -19.80
CA SER A 47 -21.00 27.65 -19.70
C SER A 47 -21.36 27.00 -21.04
N THR A 48 -20.36 26.50 -21.77
CA THR A 48 -20.55 25.82 -23.05
C THR A 48 -20.04 24.39 -22.91
N LEU A 49 -20.85 23.41 -23.29
CA LEU A 49 -20.44 21.99 -23.30
C LEU A 49 -19.30 21.81 -24.30
N LYS A 50 -18.10 21.47 -23.80
CA LYS A 50 -16.92 21.18 -24.60
C LYS A 50 -16.93 19.74 -25.10
N GLY A 51 -17.42 18.82 -24.26
CA GLY A 51 -17.44 17.40 -24.59
C GLY A 51 -17.77 16.54 -23.38
N TYR A 52 -17.34 15.29 -23.44
CA TYR A 52 -17.47 14.33 -22.34
C TYR A 52 -16.10 13.72 -22.04
N PHE A 53 -15.88 13.45 -20.78
CA PHE A 53 -14.69 12.77 -20.29
C PHE A 53 -15.11 11.43 -19.67
N ALA A 54 -14.46 10.34 -20.06
CA ALA A 54 -14.61 9.03 -19.43
C ALA A 54 -13.33 8.68 -18.69
N SER A 55 -13.48 8.23 -17.47
CA SER A 55 -12.36 7.78 -16.65
C SER A 55 -12.66 6.48 -15.96
N GLN A 56 -11.63 5.64 -15.85
CA GLN A 56 -11.67 4.48 -14.96
C GLN A 56 -10.31 4.33 -14.28
N GLN A 57 -10.32 3.72 -13.12
CA GLN A 57 -9.13 3.41 -12.37
C GLN A 57 -8.89 1.91 -12.42
N ILE A 58 -7.67 1.52 -12.80
CA ILE A 58 -7.21 0.13 -12.78
C ILE A 58 -6.17 0.02 -11.66
N ILE A 59 -6.37 -0.94 -10.77
CA ILE A 59 -5.43 -1.28 -9.71
C ILE A 59 -4.83 -2.65 -10.04
N ILE A 60 -3.51 -2.70 -10.06
CA ILE A 60 -2.74 -3.93 -10.24
C ILE A 60 -2.05 -4.24 -8.93
N LYS A 61 -2.23 -5.47 -8.41
CA LYS A 61 -1.58 -5.96 -7.20
C LYS A 61 -0.65 -7.10 -7.56
N THR A 62 0.60 -6.98 -7.17
CA THR A 62 1.59 -8.04 -7.42
C THR A 62 2.54 -8.19 -6.24
N ASN A 63 3.03 -9.41 -6.03
CA ASN A 63 4.13 -9.70 -5.12
C ASN A 63 5.47 -9.79 -5.88
N ASP A 64 5.44 -9.66 -7.20
CA ASP A 64 6.61 -9.71 -8.07
C ASP A 64 7.04 -8.28 -8.42
N PHE A 65 8.04 -7.78 -7.72
CA PHE A 65 8.53 -6.42 -7.91
C PHE A 65 9.23 -6.22 -9.25
N ASP A 66 9.78 -7.28 -9.85
CA ASP A 66 10.44 -7.21 -11.15
C ASP A 66 9.45 -6.86 -12.28
N LYS A 67 8.17 -7.19 -12.10
CA LYS A 67 7.12 -6.85 -13.06
C LYS A 67 6.66 -5.39 -12.99
N VAL A 68 6.92 -4.68 -11.90
CA VAL A 68 6.34 -3.34 -11.67
C VAL A 68 6.76 -2.35 -12.75
N ALA A 69 8.02 -2.35 -13.15
CA ALA A 69 8.52 -1.49 -14.22
C ALA A 69 7.77 -1.74 -15.55
N GLY A 70 7.61 -3.01 -15.92
CA GLY A 70 6.87 -3.40 -17.13
C GLY A 70 5.39 -3.02 -17.08
N VAL A 71 4.74 -3.10 -15.90
CA VAL A 71 3.36 -2.64 -15.71
C VAL A 71 3.23 -1.14 -15.96
N ILE A 72 4.19 -0.36 -15.46
CA ILE A 72 4.21 1.09 -15.67
C ILE A 72 4.38 1.42 -17.15
N ASP A 73 5.36 0.76 -17.80
CA ASP A 73 5.62 0.97 -19.22
C ASP A 73 4.40 0.61 -20.07
N ALA A 74 3.77 -0.53 -19.81
CA ALA A 74 2.56 -0.98 -20.52
C ALA A 74 1.39 0.01 -20.34
N GLY A 75 1.20 0.53 -19.13
CA GLY A 75 0.16 1.52 -18.86
C GLY A 75 0.41 2.84 -19.60
N VAL A 76 1.63 3.35 -19.50
CA VAL A 76 2.02 4.63 -20.14
C VAL A 76 1.98 4.51 -21.67
N ASP A 77 2.45 3.42 -22.25
CA ASP A 77 2.45 3.18 -23.70
C ASP A 77 1.01 3.04 -24.26
N ALA A 78 0.08 2.52 -23.47
CA ALA A 78 -1.35 2.49 -23.82
C ALA A 78 -2.05 3.85 -23.61
N GLY A 79 -1.39 4.87 -23.04
CA GLY A 79 -1.96 6.20 -22.79
C GLY A 79 -2.64 6.34 -21.42
N ALA A 80 -2.45 5.39 -20.50
CA ALA A 80 -2.92 5.52 -19.13
C ALA A 80 -2.04 6.47 -18.31
N ILE A 81 -2.62 7.09 -17.29
CA ILE A 81 -1.93 7.96 -16.34
C ILE A 81 -1.60 7.15 -15.08
N LEU A 82 -0.32 7.10 -14.70
CA LEU A 82 0.09 6.52 -13.43
C LEU A 82 -0.29 7.47 -12.29
N GLN A 83 -1.18 7.02 -11.41
CA GLN A 83 -1.62 7.80 -10.26
C GLN A 83 -0.75 7.61 -9.03
N SER A 84 -0.45 6.36 -8.67
CA SER A 84 0.37 6.06 -7.50
C SER A 84 1.00 4.68 -7.58
N ILE A 85 2.11 4.51 -6.86
CA ILE A 85 2.73 3.23 -6.57
C ILE A 85 2.84 3.13 -5.05
N ASN A 86 2.25 2.09 -4.48
CA ASN A 86 2.25 1.84 -3.05
C ASN A 86 2.81 0.46 -2.75
N PHE A 87 3.65 0.37 -1.72
CA PHE A 87 4.11 -0.90 -1.17
C PHE A 87 3.43 -1.16 0.15
N GLU A 88 2.87 -2.34 0.30
CA GLU A 88 2.21 -2.76 1.54
C GLU A 88 2.52 -4.23 1.86
N LEU A 89 2.50 -4.58 3.13
CA LEU A 89 2.53 -5.98 3.52
C LEU A 89 1.15 -6.61 3.25
N SER A 90 1.15 -7.81 2.68
CA SER A 90 -0.09 -8.60 2.62
C SER A 90 -0.66 -8.81 4.02
N GLN A 91 -1.98 -9.00 4.13
CA GLN A 91 -2.65 -9.23 5.42
C GLN A 91 -2.04 -10.42 6.19
N LEU A 92 -1.65 -11.45 5.46
CA LEU A 92 -0.98 -12.61 6.04
C LEU A 92 0.35 -12.22 6.69
N LYS A 93 1.20 -11.47 5.98
CA LYS A 93 2.48 -10.98 6.49
C LYS A 93 2.33 -9.97 7.62
N GLN A 94 1.33 -9.10 7.56
CA GLN A 94 1.01 -8.21 8.67
C GLN A 94 0.70 -9.00 9.96
N ASN A 95 -0.12 -10.06 9.85
CA ASN A 95 -0.47 -10.90 11.00
C ASN A 95 0.75 -11.67 11.54
N GLU A 96 1.60 -12.18 10.66
CA GLU A 96 2.85 -12.89 11.02
C GLU A 96 3.80 -11.96 11.79
N TYR A 97 4.14 -10.80 11.23
CA TYR A 97 5.03 -9.84 11.88
C TYR A 97 4.43 -9.23 13.14
N LYS A 98 3.09 -9.09 13.21
CA LYS A 98 2.41 -8.68 14.44
C LYS A 98 2.63 -9.69 15.56
N ALA A 99 2.45 -10.98 15.27
CA ALA A 99 2.66 -12.02 16.26
C ALA A 99 4.12 -12.08 16.72
N GLU A 100 5.08 -11.93 15.80
CA GLU A 100 6.51 -11.89 16.12
C GLU A 100 6.87 -10.67 16.98
N ALA A 101 6.42 -9.48 16.61
CA ALA A 101 6.65 -8.27 17.38
C ALA A 101 6.08 -8.35 18.81
N LEU A 102 4.88 -8.93 18.96
CA LEU A 102 4.28 -9.16 20.29
C LEU A 102 5.07 -10.16 21.12
N LYS A 103 5.60 -11.23 20.49
CA LYS A 103 6.47 -12.20 21.17
C LYS A 103 7.74 -11.52 21.66
N MET A 104 8.42 -10.74 20.82
CA MET A 104 9.62 -10.00 21.20
C MET A 104 9.34 -9.00 22.35
N ALA A 105 8.21 -8.29 22.28
CA ALA A 105 7.81 -7.36 23.34
C ALA A 105 7.56 -8.09 24.67
N ALA A 106 6.97 -9.29 24.63
CA ALA A 106 6.73 -10.08 25.84
C ALA A 106 8.04 -10.61 26.45
N GLU A 107 8.98 -11.04 25.63
CA GLU A 107 10.32 -11.48 26.08
C GLU A 107 11.08 -10.32 26.70
N ASP A 108 11.11 -9.14 26.07
CA ASP A 108 11.75 -7.93 26.60
C ASP A 108 11.13 -7.48 27.93
N ALA A 109 9.82 -7.48 28.01
CA ALA A 109 9.12 -7.13 29.25
C ALA A 109 9.43 -8.09 30.39
N LYS A 110 9.55 -9.40 30.11
CA LYS A 110 9.95 -10.40 31.11
C LYS A 110 11.39 -10.17 31.59
N ILE A 111 12.32 -9.89 30.69
CA ILE A 111 13.72 -9.58 31.02
C ILE A 111 13.80 -8.34 31.92
N LYS A 112 13.12 -7.26 31.56
CA LYS A 112 13.04 -6.02 32.32
C LYS A 112 12.44 -6.22 33.72
N ALA A 113 11.33 -6.98 33.77
CA ALA A 113 10.69 -7.30 35.05
C ALA A 113 11.60 -8.13 35.96
N GLY A 114 12.37 -9.07 35.39
CA GLY A 114 13.38 -9.85 36.12
C GLY A 114 14.50 -8.99 36.70
N ALA A 115 15.01 -8.04 35.90
CA ALA A 115 16.04 -7.11 36.37
C ALA A 115 15.54 -6.21 37.52
N ILE A 116 14.31 -5.70 37.42
CA ILE A 116 13.67 -4.88 38.48
C ILE A 116 13.47 -5.71 39.73
N ALA A 117 12.97 -6.96 39.62
CA ALA A 117 12.79 -7.85 40.76
C ALA A 117 14.12 -8.11 41.49
N SER A 118 15.15 -8.47 40.75
CA SER A 118 16.50 -8.73 41.28
C SER A 118 17.11 -7.50 41.96
N GLY A 119 17.03 -6.32 41.31
CA GLY A 119 17.51 -5.06 41.89
C GLY A 119 16.76 -4.65 43.17
N SER A 120 15.54 -5.15 43.35
CA SER A 120 14.72 -4.93 44.56
C SER A 120 14.91 -6.02 45.63
N GLY A 121 15.86 -6.93 45.50
CA GLY A 121 16.03 -8.05 46.41
C GLY A 121 14.89 -9.07 46.38
N LYS A 122 14.22 -9.18 45.25
CA LYS A 122 13.08 -10.07 45.00
C LYS A 122 13.38 -10.96 43.81
N ARG A 123 12.57 -12.00 43.64
CA ARG A 123 12.57 -12.77 42.38
C ARG A 123 11.30 -12.53 41.59
N LEU A 124 11.40 -12.65 40.30
CA LEU A 124 10.24 -12.58 39.39
C LEU A 124 9.31 -13.78 39.66
N GLY A 125 8.07 -13.52 39.98
CA GLY A 125 7.06 -14.54 40.16
C GLY A 125 6.21 -14.76 38.92
N ARG A 126 4.98 -15.26 39.12
CA ARG A 126 4.08 -15.57 38.01
C ARG A 126 3.55 -14.31 37.32
N LEU A 127 3.28 -14.44 36.02
CA LEU A 127 2.51 -13.46 35.27
C LEU A 127 1.09 -13.38 35.84
N VAL A 128 0.61 -12.15 36.10
CA VAL A 128 -0.71 -11.88 36.65
C VAL A 128 -1.66 -11.39 35.57
N SER A 129 -1.21 -10.43 34.78
CA SER A 129 -1.99 -9.87 33.70
C SER A 129 -1.09 -9.43 32.55
N THR A 130 -1.69 -9.40 31.37
CA THR A 130 -1.09 -8.82 30.19
C THR A 130 -2.14 -8.00 29.44
N ALA A 131 -1.75 -6.85 28.94
CA ALA A 131 -2.55 -6.03 28.05
C ALA A 131 -1.69 -5.68 26.83
N ASN A 132 -2.25 -5.92 25.66
CA ASN A 132 -1.66 -5.44 24.42
C ASN A 132 -2.19 -4.04 24.17
N ASN A 133 -1.33 -3.04 24.19
CA ASN A 133 -1.75 -1.64 24.11
C ASN A 133 -1.61 -1.08 22.70
N ASP A 134 -0.51 -1.36 22.04
CA ASP A 134 -0.23 -0.78 20.72
C ASP A 134 0.47 -1.77 19.83
N PHE A 135 -0.04 -1.82 18.60
CA PHE A 135 0.62 -2.38 17.45
C PHE A 135 0.71 -1.29 16.39
N TYR A 136 1.90 -0.99 15.95
CA TYR A 136 2.11 -0.03 14.89
C TYR A 136 2.64 -0.71 13.63
N TYR A 137 1.93 -0.49 12.56
CA TYR A 137 2.30 -0.80 11.20
C TYR A 137 2.18 0.51 10.40
N PRO A 138 3.21 0.96 9.68
CA PRO A 138 3.22 2.25 9.01
C PRO A 138 2.19 2.38 7.88
N GLY A 139 1.49 1.29 7.54
CA GLY A 139 0.57 1.24 6.43
C GLY A 139 1.28 1.17 5.07
N PRO A 140 0.55 1.36 3.98
CA PRO A 140 1.14 1.40 2.65
C PRO A 140 2.14 2.55 2.54
N LEU A 141 3.34 2.24 2.03
CA LEU A 141 4.34 3.26 1.72
C LEU A 141 4.05 3.79 0.32
N ASN A 142 3.71 5.07 0.24
CA ASN A 142 3.54 5.74 -1.04
C ASN A 142 4.92 6.02 -1.65
N TYR A 143 5.26 5.28 -2.69
CA TYR A 143 6.51 5.45 -3.42
C TYR A 143 6.40 6.53 -4.49
N TYR A 144 5.25 6.64 -5.13
CA TYR A 144 4.97 7.61 -6.19
C TYR A 144 3.54 8.10 -6.09
N SER A 145 3.37 9.42 -6.22
CA SER A 145 2.07 10.06 -6.40
C SER A 145 2.17 10.96 -7.63
N GLY A 146 1.52 10.54 -8.71
CA GLY A 146 1.53 11.25 -9.98
C GLY A 146 0.60 12.46 -9.97
N SER A 147 0.93 13.46 -10.79
CA SER A 147 0.00 14.51 -11.21
C SER A 147 -0.37 14.29 -12.68
N ALA A 148 -1.50 14.85 -13.10
CA ALA A 148 -1.92 14.81 -14.52
C ALA A 148 -0.91 15.50 -15.47
N GLU A 149 0.01 16.30 -14.92
CA GLU A 149 1.03 17.05 -15.66
C GLU A 149 2.39 16.32 -15.72
N SER A 150 2.52 15.15 -15.08
CA SER A 150 3.76 14.38 -15.11
C SER A 150 4.06 13.92 -16.54
N SER A 151 5.27 14.20 -17.02
CA SER A 151 5.66 13.75 -18.35
C SER A 151 5.84 12.23 -18.39
N VAL A 152 5.57 11.60 -19.54
CA VAL A 152 5.82 10.18 -19.80
C VAL A 152 7.26 9.79 -19.44
N MET A 153 8.21 10.67 -19.70
CA MET A 153 9.63 10.44 -19.45
C MET A 153 9.96 10.41 -17.95
N ASP A 154 9.28 11.24 -17.14
CA ASP A 154 9.45 11.25 -15.69
C ASP A 154 8.87 10.00 -15.05
N VAL A 155 7.71 9.56 -15.51
CA VAL A 155 7.07 8.31 -15.05
C VAL A 155 7.94 7.09 -15.35
N LYS A 156 8.49 6.98 -16.56
CA LYS A 156 9.39 5.88 -16.95
C LYS A 156 10.70 5.89 -16.17
N ARG A 157 11.22 7.05 -15.76
CA ARG A 157 12.40 7.14 -14.88
C ARG A 157 12.13 6.60 -13.49
N VAL A 158 10.94 6.81 -12.94
CA VAL A 158 10.53 6.26 -11.64
C VAL A 158 10.52 4.73 -11.71
N ALA A 159 10.06 4.15 -12.81
CA ALA A 159 9.98 2.70 -13.02
C ALA A 159 11.32 1.98 -12.90
N VAL A 160 12.42 2.61 -13.31
CA VAL A 160 13.76 1.99 -13.35
C VAL A 160 14.38 1.79 -11.96
N ASN A 161 13.98 2.56 -10.95
CA ASN A 161 14.60 2.58 -9.62
C ASN A 161 13.64 2.21 -8.49
N ILE A 162 12.67 1.34 -8.74
CA ILE A 162 11.71 0.92 -7.73
C ILE A 162 12.36 -0.08 -6.78
N ALA A 163 12.67 0.36 -5.57
CA ALA A 163 13.07 -0.49 -4.46
C ALA A 163 12.26 -0.13 -3.22
N PRO A 164 11.46 -1.06 -2.68
CA PRO A 164 10.75 -0.80 -1.43
C PRO A 164 11.73 -0.60 -0.29
N SER A 165 11.45 0.37 0.56
CA SER A 165 12.21 0.58 1.80
C SER A 165 11.81 -0.43 2.86
N ASP A 166 12.72 -0.70 3.81
CA ASP A 166 12.40 -1.54 4.96
C ASP A 166 11.24 -0.95 5.78
N MET A 167 10.30 -1.81 6.14
CA MET A 167 9.17 -1.43 7.00
C MET A 167 9.45 -1.89 8.43
N LYS A 168 9.31 -0.95 9.39
CA LYS A 168 9.45 -1.25 10.81
C LYS A 168 8.09 -1.52 11.43
N VAL A 169 7.87 -2.77 11.85
CA VAL A 169 6.71 -3.18 12.62
C VAL A 169 7.07 -3.13 14.10
N THR A 170 6.26 -2.50 14.95
CA THR A 170 6.49 -2.43 16.38
C THR A 170 5.25 -2.84 17.17
N ALA A 171 5.46 -3.43 18.34
CA ALA A 171 4.41 -3.74 19.29
C ALA A 171 4.83 -3.33 20.70
N SER A 172 3.87 -2.90 21.51
CA SER A 172 4.07 -2.66 22.92
C SER A 172 3.03 -3.41 23.75
N ILE A 173 3.47 -3.92 24.89
CA ILE A 173 2.61 -4.61 25.85
C ILE A 173 2.86 -4.10 27.25
N ASN A 174 1.81 -4.12 28.07
CA ASN A 174 1.92 -3.98 29.52
C ASN A 174 1.76 -5.34 30.17
N VAL A 175 2.68 -5.66 31.07
CA VAL A 175 2.66 -6.91 31.81
C VAL A 175 2.79 -6.67 33.32
N GLN A 176 2.10 -7.46 34.11
CA GLN A 176 2.18 -7.45 35.54
C GLN A 176 2.64 -8.81 36.05
N TYR A 177 3.67 -8.81 36.85
CA TYR A 177 4.21 -10.01 37.52
C TYR A 177 4.08 -9.86 39.02
N LYS A 178 3.82 -10.96 39.71
CA LYS A 178 4.02 -11.00 41.18
C LYS A 178 5.52 -11.03 41.45
N LEU A 179 5.91 -10.36 42.54
CA LEU A 179 7.24 -10.51 43.13
C LEU A 179 7.20 -11.58 44.23
N GLY A 180 8.16 -12.46 44.26
CA GLY A 180 8.38 -13.48 45.28
C GLY A 180 9.52 -13.08 46.22
N PHE A 181 9.50 -13.62 47.42
CA PHE A 181 10.66 -13.54 48.34
C PHE A 181 11.64 -14.67 47.96
N PHE A 182 12.93 -14.49 48.25
CA PHE A 182 13.93 -15.53 48.14
C PHE A 182 13.76 -16.58 49.20
#